data_c33fd84566710c0f1e2da6add6246cc7
#
_entry.id   c33fd84566710c0f1e2da6add6246cc7
#
_cell.length_a   1.000
_cell.length_b   1.000
_cell.length_c   1.000
_cell.angle_alpha   90.00
_cell.angle_beta   90.00
_cell.angle_gamma   90.00
#
_symmetry.space_group_name_H-M   'P 1'
#
loop_
_entity.id
_entity.type
_entity.pdbx_description
1 polymer ?
#
loop_
_entity_poly.entity_id
_entity_poly.type
_entity_poly.pdbx_seq_one_letter_code
_entity_poly.pdbx_strand_id
1 'polypeptide(L)'
;MSKKSDLMEAIFDACYLIFDLIAGILFFVYSKGNPLFISYGVLTLTLCGGDAFHLVPRIKRAVYGTNDKIKRQLGIGLQVSSITMTVFYIILLFIWKLTFPTLTAPLWIEAMIWISAIIRIVVCFLPQNNWTSEEGNMKLSVIRLSLIHI
;
A
#
# COMPACT_ATOMS: atom_id res chain seq x y z
N MET A 1 2.77 -4.84 -24.43
CA MET A 1 3.24 -3.47 -24.16
C MET A 1 4.62 -3.30 -24.79
N SER A 2 5.04 -2.09 -25.20
CA SER A 2 6.36 -1.90 -25.83
C SER A 2 7.43 -1.89 -24.71
N LYS A 3 8.64 -2.42 -25.00
CA LYS A 3 9.79 -2.36 -24.10
C LYS A 3 10.08 -0.96 -23.53
N LYS A 4 9.76 0.09 -24.29
CA LYS A 4 9.92 1.49 -23.87
C LYS A 4 8.93 1.86 -22.76
N SER A 5 7.68 1.39 -22.86
CA SER A 5 6.66 1.64 -21.84
C SER A 5 7.02 0.95 -20.50
N ASP A 6 7.46 -0.31 -20.57
CA ASP A 6 7.85 -1.07 -19.38
C ASP A 6 9.07 -0.44 -18.66
N LEU A 7 10.03 0.10 -19.43
CA LEU A 7 11.20 0.79 -18.89
C LEU A 7 10.84 2.12 -18.23
N MET A 8 9.96 2.92 -18.86
CA MET A 8 9.51 4.19 -18.27
C MET A 8 8.75 3.96 -16.97
N GLU A 9 7.91 2.93 -16.91
CA GLU A 9 7.19 2.52 -15.73
C GLU A 9 8.16 2.11 -14.61
N ALA A 10 9.18 1.31 -14.92
CA ALA A 10 10.19 0.90 -13.96
C ALA A 10 11.01 2.08 -13.40
N ILE A 11 11.34 3.07 -14.22
CA ILE A 11 12.03 4.30 -13.77
C ILE A 11 11.12 5.09 -12.83
N PHE A 12 9.86 5.25 -13.18
CA PHE A 12 8.88 5.95 -12.34
C PHE A 12 8.72 5.26 -10.98
N ASP A 13 8.54 3.94 -10.97
CA ASP A 13 8.41 3.12 -9.76
C ASP A 13 9.65 3.27 -8.86
N ALA A 14 10.86 3.27 -9.44
CA ALA A 14 12.10 3.45 -8.69
C ALA A 14 12.22 4.86 -8.09
N CYS A 15 11.93 5.90 -8.88
CA CYS A 15 11.94 7.28 -8.40
C CYS A 15 10.91 7.51 -7.29
N TYR A 16 9.72 6.94 -7.42
CA TYR A 16 8.67 6.98 -6.41
C TYR A 16 9.13 6.39 -5.08
N LEU A 17 9.67 5.16 -5.09
CA LEU A 17 10.16 4.50 -3.87
C LEU A 17 11.31 5.29 -3.20
N ILE A 18 12.23 5.85 -4.00
CA ILE A 18 13.33 6.68 -3.47
C ILE A 18 12.77 7.96 -2.84
N PHE A 19 11.82 8.61 -3.50
CA PHE A 19 11.17 9.80 -2.98
C PHE A 19 10.46 9.53 -1.65
N ASP A 20 9.66 8.47 -1.57
CA ASP A 20 8.93 8.11 -0.35
C ASP A 20 9.88 7.76 0.80
N LEU A 21 10.98 7.03 0.51
CA LEU A 21 11.98 6.71 1.51
C LEU A 21 12.63 7.97 2.08
N ILE A 22 13.06 8.88 1.22
CA ILE A 22 13.69 10.15 1.62
C ILE A 22 12.69 11.00 2.41
N ALA A 23 11.47 11.17 1.90
CA ALA A 23 10.43 11.95 2.56
C ALA A 23 10.10 11.40 3.95
N GLY A 24 9.95 10.08 4.08
CA GLY A 24 9.68 9.43 5.36
C GLY A 24 10.79 9.67 6.38
N ILE A 25 12.07 9.56 5.97
CA ILE A 25 13.23 9.84 6.83
C ILE A 25 13.23 11.32 7.24
N LEU A 26 12.99 12.24 6.30
CA LEU A 26 12.97 13.68 6.59
C LEU A 26 11.87 14.03 7.59
N PHE A 27 10.70 13.42 7.52
CA PHE A 27 9.65 13.62 8.52
C PHE A 27 10.14 13.26 9.93
N PHE A 28 10.90 12.16 10.10
CA PHE A 28 11.47 11.81 11.41
C PHE A 28 12.56 12.77 11.84
N VAL A 29 13.49 13.13 10.96
CA VAL A 29 14.62 14.03 11.27
C VAL A 29 14.10 15.41 11.71
N TYR A 30 13.09 15.94 11.01
CA TYR A 30 12.53 17.26 11.32
C TYR A 30 11.38 17.22 12.32
N SER A 31 11.00 16.06 12.84
CA SER A 31 9.87 15.93 13.76
C SER A 31 10.07 16.70 15.07
N LYS A 32 11.32 16.76 15.58
CA LYS A 32 11.65 17.36 16.89
C LYS A 32 10.69 16.89 18.01
N GLY A 33 10.22 15.65 17.93
CA GLY A 33 9.25 15.09 18.86
C GLY A 33 7.79 15.45 18.62
N ASN A 34 7.46 16.17 17.55
CA ASN A 34 6.08 16.48 17.19
C ASN A 34 5.36 15.21 16.69
N PRO A 35 4.27 14.76 17.39
CA PRO A 35 3.58 13.53 17.05
C PRO A 35 2.97 13.51 15.65
N LEU A 36 2.59 14.67 15.12
CA LEU A 36 2.04 14.77 13.78
C LEU A 36 3.10 14.45 12.71
N PHE A 37 4.30 15.03 12.83
CA PHE A 37 5.40 14.75 11.91
C PHE A 37 5.88 13.29 12.00
N ILE A 38 5.94 12.75 13.23
CA ILE A 38 6.26 11.32 13.46
C ILE A 38 5.21 10.44 12.75
N SER A 39 3.93 10.77 12.88
CA SER A 39 2.85 10.02 12.24
C SER A 39 2.93 10.06 10.71
N TYR A 40 3.27 11.22 10.12
CA TYR A 40 3.54 11.31 8.67
C TYR A 40 4.76 10.49 8.25
N GLY A 41 5.81 10.47 9.07
CA GLY A 41 6.97 9.62 8.81
C GLY A 41 6.61 8.13 8.80
N VAL A 42 5.85 7.67 9.80
CA VAL A 42 5.35 6.29 9.87
C VAL A 42 4.46 5.98 8.67
N LEU A 43 3.53 6.90 8.31
CA LEU A 43 2.64 6.75 7.16
C LEU A 43 3.43 6.53 5.87
N THR A 44 4.39 7.43 5.59
CA THR A 44 5.19 7.41 4.36
C THR A 44 6.08 6.18 4.28
N LEU A 45 6.73 5.78 5.39
CA LEU A 45 7.56 4.57 5.40
C LEU A 45 6.73 3.28 5.32
N THR A 46 5.51 3.27 5.86
CA THR A 46 4.58 2.13 5.68
C THR A 46 4.18 2.00 4.22
N LEU A 47 3.90 3.13 3.55
CA LEU A 47 3.60 3.15 2.12
C LEU A 47 4.79 2.67 1.30
N CYS A 48 5.95 3.27 1.49
CA CYS A 48 7.20 2.87 0.82
C CYS A 48 7.49 1.38 1.00
N GLY A 49 7.44 0.86 2.23
CA GLY A 49 7.69 -0.54 2.53
C GLY A 49 6.69 -1.48 1.85
N GLY A 50 5.39 -1.16 1.95
CA GLY A 50 4.33 -1.95 1.33
C GLY A 50 4.43 -1.99 -0.19
N ASP A 51 4.67 -0.85 -0.80
CA ASP A 51 4.77 -0.73 -2.25
C ASP A 51 6.07 -1.34 -2.79
N ALA A 52 7.17 -1.30 -2.04
CA ALA A 52 8.41 -1.94 -2.43
C ALA A 52 8.25 -3.44 -2.70
N PHE A 53 7.41 -4.15 -1.91
CA PHE A 53 7.13 -5.58 -2.13
C PHE A 53 6.47 -5.85 -3.48
N HIS A 54 5.72 -4.90 -4.01
CA HIS A 54 5.06 -5.01 -5.31
C HIS A 54 5.88 -4.39 -6.44
N LEU A 55 6.43 -3.20 -6.23
CA LEU A 55 7.12 -2.43 -7.28
C LEU A 55 8.50 -3.01 -7.61
N VAL A 56 9.26 -3.51 -6.63
CA VAL A 56 10.58 -4.12 -6.90
C VAL A 56 10.49 -5.34 -7.83
N PRO A 57 9.56 -6.31 -7.63
CA PRO A 57 9.36 -7.38 -8.61
C PRO A 57 8.87 -6.88 -9.98
N ARG A 58 8.10 -5.78 -10.02
CA ARG A 58 7.63 -5.15 -11.26
C ARG A 58 8.79 -4.54 -12.05
N ILE A 59 9.70 -3.82 -11.38
CA ILE A 59 10.95 -3.31 -11.97
C ILE A 59 11.80 -4.48 -12.49
N LYS A 60 11.97 -5.55 -11.71
CA LYS A 60 12.69 -6.75 -12.15
C LYS A 60 12.06 -7.38 -13.39
N ARG A 61 10.74 -7.44 -13.47
CA ARG A 61 10.04 -7.93 -14.65
C ARG A 61 10.31 -7.07 -15.88
N ALA A 62 10.34 -5.75 -15.74
CA ALA A 62 10.61 -4.82 -16.84
C ALA A 62 12.04 -4.96 -17.38
N VAL A 63 13.03 -5.22 -16.52
CA VAL A 63 14.45 -5.33 -16.88
C VAL A 63 14.83 -6.72 -17.36
N TYR A 64 14.41 -7.76 -16.63
CA TYR A 64 14.87 -9.16 -16.85
C TYR A 64 13.84 -10.06 -17.55
N GLY A 65 12.64 -9.52 -17.81
CA GLY A 65 11.52 -10.28 -18.34
C GLY A 65 10.79 -11.10 -17.28
N THR A 66 9.82 -11.89 -17.73
CA THR A 66 8.93 -12.66 -16.85
C THR A 66 9.46 -14.07 -16.66
N ASN A 67 9.57 -14.52 -15.40
CA ASN A 67 9.79 -15.89 -15.02
C ASN A 67 8.90 -16.28 -13.83
N ASP A 68 8.78 -17.56 -13.52
CA ASP A 68 7.87 -18.06 -12.47
C ASP A 68 8.21 -17.49 -11.08
N LYS A 69 9.50 -17.27 -10.80
CA LYS A 69 9.95 -16.65 -9.55
C LYS A 69 9.46 -15.20 -9.44
N ILE A 70 9.55 -14.43 -10.53
CA ILE A 70 9.07 -13.04 -10.57
C ILE A 70 7.54 -13.00 -10.47
N LYS A 71 6.82 -13.91 -11.14
CA LYS A 71 5.34 -14.01 -11.03
C LYS A 71 4.92 -14.25 -9.57
N ARG A 72 5.57 -15.20 -8.89
CA ARG A 72 5.30 -15.47 -7.48
C ARG A 72 5.60 -14.26 -6.58
N GLN A 73 6.71 -13.56 -6.83
CA GLN A 73 7.06 -12.35 -6.08
C GLN A 73 6.04 -11.23 -6.29
N LEU A 74 5.54 -11.05 -7.52
CA LEU A 74 4.49 -10.09 -7.83
C LEU A 74 3.19 -10.41 -7.07
N GLY A 75 2.79 -11.68 -7.03
CA GLY A 75 1.59 -12.10 -6.31
C GLY A 75 1.69 -11.86 -4.79
N ILE A 76 2.80 -12.25 -4.18
CA ILE A 76 3.07 -11.98 -2.75
C ILE A 76 3.14 -10.47 -2.51
N GLY A 77 3.80 -9.73 -3.40
CA GLY A 77 3.89 -8.27 -3.32
C GLY A 77 2.52 -7.59 -3.32
N LEU A 78 1.60 -8.04 -4.18
CA LEU A 78 0.22 -7.54 -4.19
C LEU A 78 -0.53 -7.83 -2.88
N GLN A 79 -0.32 -8.99 -2.27
CA GLN A 79 -0.91 -9.33 -0.98
C GLN A 79 -0.38 -8.40 0.11
N VAL A 80 0.94 -8.24 0.22
CA VAL A 80 1.59 -7.36 1.21
C VAL A 80 1.13 -5.93 1.02
N SER A 81 1.17 -5.40 -0.21
CA SER A 81 0.72 -4.04 -0.53
C SER A 81 -0.77 -3.83 -0.17
N SER A 82 -1.63 -4.83 -0.38
CA SER A 82 -3.05 -4.74 0.00
C SER A 82 -3.24 -4.63 1.52
N ILE A 83 -2.42 -5.30 2.32
CA ILE A 83 -2.46 -5.23 3.78
C ILE A 83 -1.89 -3.89 4.25
N THR A 84 -0.73 -3.49 3.74
CA THR A 84 -0.09 -2.22 4.13
C THR A 84 -0.93 -1.00 3.75
N MET A 85 -1.65 -1.04 2.63
CA MET A 85 -2.63 0.00 2.29
C MET A 85 -3.76 0.08 3.32
N THR A 86 -4.20 -1.03 3.89
CA THR A 86 -5.19 -0.99 4.97
C THR A 86 -4.62 -0.33 6.22
N VAL A 87 -3.37 -0.67 6.59
CA VAL A 87 -2.66 -0.02 7.71
C VAL A 87 -2.47 1.47 7.45
N PHE A 88 -2.13 1.86 6.21
CA PHE A 88 -2.01 3.25 5.78
C PHE A 88 -3.28 4.05 6.08
N TYR A 89 -4.46 3.54 5.72
CA TYR A 89 -5.73 4.25 5.99
C TYR A 89 -6.04 4.34 7.49
N ILE A 90 -5.66 3.34 8.29
CA ILE A 90 -5.80 3.40 9.75
C ILE A 90 -4.89 4.50 10.32
N ILE A 91 -3.62 4.58 9.88
CA ILE A 91 -2.70 5.64 10.30
C ILE A 91 -3.24 7.01 9.87
N LEU A 92 -3.79 7.11 8.65
CA LEU A 92 -4.37 8.35 8.15
C LEU A 92 -5.55 8.82 9.02
N LEU A 93 -6.38 7.91 9.53
CA LEU A 93 -7.44 8.24 10.49
C LEU A 93 -6.87 8.85 11.78
N PHE A 94 -5.76 8.30 12.30
CA PHE A 94 -5.08 8.86 13.48
C PHE A 94 -4.48 10.24 13.19
N ILE A 95 -3.85 10.42 12.04
CA ILE A 95 -3.31 11.72 11.60
C ILE A 95 -4.43 12.75 11.50
N TRP A 96 -5.60 12.37 10.94
CA TRP A 96 -6.75 13.24 10.86
C TRP A 96 -7.21 13.70 12.26
N LYS A 97 -7.30 12.79 13.23
CA LYS A 97 -7.65 13.12 14.63
C LYS A 97 -6.62 14.03 15.31
N LEU A 98 -5.33 13.86 15.01
CA LEU A 98 -4.26 14.73 15.53
C LEU A 98 -4.29 16.12 14.89
N THR A 99 -4.67 16.22 13.62
CA THR A 99 -4.70 17.48 12.87
C THR A 99 -5.94 18.31 13.23
N PHE A 100 -7.07 17.64 13.46
CA PHE A 100 -8.36 18.27 13.72
C PHE A 100 -8.98 17.81 15.05
N PRO A 101 -8.39 18.16 16.19
CA PRO A 101 -8.84 17.65 17.50
C PRO A 101 -10.25 18.11 17.90
N THR A 102 -10.72 19.20 17.31
CA THR A 102 -12.08 19.75 17.55
C THR A 102 -13.16 19.15 16.64
N LEU A 103 -12.75 18.50 15.56
CA LEU A 103 -13.66 17.85 14.61
C LEU A 103 -13.77 16.35 14.96
N THR A 104 -14.79 16.01 15.73
CA THR A 104 -15.08 14.61 16.03
C THR A 104 -15.83 13.98 14.86
N ALA A 105 -15.24 12.93 14.27
CA ALA A 105 -15.97 12.14 13.30
C ALA A 105 -17.16 11.45 13.99
N PRO A 106 -18.33 11.40 13.34
CA PRO A 106 -19.43 10.59 13.85
C PRO A 106 -19.00 9.15 14.06
N LEU A 107 -19.42 8.54 15.16
CA LEU A 107 -19.03 7.17 15.53
C LEU A 107 -19.28 6.15 14.42
N TRP A 108 -20.33 6.33 13.62
CA TRP A 108 -20.64 5.45 12.51
C TRP A 108 -19.60 5.48 11.39
N ILE A 109 -18.96 6.64 11.13
CA ILE A 109 -17.87 6.75 10.14
C ILE A 109 -16.64 5.98 10.64
N GLU A 110 -16.26 6.17 11.90
CA GLU A 110 -15.14 5.42 12.47
C GLU A 110 -15.41 3.91 12.46
N ALA A 111 -16.62 3.50 12.83
CA ALA A 111 -17.01 2.10 12.79
C ALA A 111 -16.95 1.53 11.36
N MET A 112 -17.39 2.27 10.34
CA MET A 112 -17.28 1.85 8.94
C MET A 112 -15.83 1.65 8.51
N ILE A 113 -14.92 2.57 8.89
CA ILE A 113 -13.49 2.46 8.56
C ILE A 113 -12.90 1.19 9.19
N TRP A 114 -13.18 0.92 10.48
CA TRP A 114 -12.67 -0.26 11.16
C TRP A 114 -13.26 -1.56 10.59
N ILE A 115 -14.55 -1.59 10.34
CA ILE A 115 -15.23 -2.77 9.75
C ILE A 115 -14.66 -3.06 8.36
N SER A 116 -14.53 -2.04 7.50
CA SER A 116 -13.98 -2.21 6.16
C SER A 116 -12.52 -2.68 6.19
N ALA A 117 -11.71 -2.15 7.13
CA ALA A 117 -10.33 -2.57 7.34
C ALA A 117 -10.22 -4.05 7.74
N ILE A 118 -11.05 -4.48 8.71
CA ILE A 118 -11.08 -5.88 9.16
C ILE A 118 -11.50 -6.80 8.02
N ILE A 119 -12.61 -6.49 7.34
CA ILE A 119 -13.11 -7.29 6.21
C ILE A 119 -12.02 -7.40 5.12
N ARG A 120 -11.35 -6.29 4.80
CA ARG A 120 -10.30 -6.28 3.78
C ARG A 120 -9.11 -7.15 4.17
N ILE A 121 -8.65 -7.09 5.42
CA ILE A 121 -7.56 -7.95 5.91
C ILE A 121 -7.99 -9.42 5.82
N VAL A 122 -9.19 -9.77 6.29
CA VAL A 122 -9.71 -11.14 6.20
C VAL A 122 -9.75 -11.61 4.74
N VAL A 123 -10.29 -10.78 3.84
CA VAL A 123 -10.35 -11.11 2.40
C VAL A 123 -8.96 -11.31 1.81
N CYS A 124 -7.95 -10.53 2.23
CA CYS A 124 -6.57 -10.70 1.76
C CYS A 124 -5.95 -12.04 2.16
N PHE A 125 -6.36 -12.64 3.28
CA PHE A 125 -5.86 -13.92 3.75
C PHE A 125 -6.63 -15.13 3.20
N LEU A 126 -7.71 -14.91 2.45
CA LEU A 126 -8.46 -16.02 1.85
C LEU A 126 -7.60 -16.75 0.80
N PRO A 127 -7.49 -18.10 0.88
CA PRO A 127 -6.69 -18.88 -0.07
C PRO A 127 -7.24 -18.80 -1.51
N GLN A 128 -8.51 -18.48 -1.67
CA GLN A 128 -9.18 -18.32 -2.97
C GLN A 128 -8.65 -17.12 -3.78
N ASN A 129 -7.85 -16.22 -3.18
CA ASN A 129 -7.24 -15.10 -3.91
C ASN A 129 -6.25 -15.56 -4.98
N ASN A 130 -5.65 -16.75 -4.82
CA ASN A 130 -4.65 -17.29 -5.76
C ASN A 130 -3.57 -16.26 -6.15
N TRP A 131 -3.00 -15.58 -5.18
CA TRP A 131 -2.03 -14.49 -5.38
C TRP A 131 -0.86 -14.84 -6.29
N THR A 132 -0.52 -16.13 -6.39
CA THR A 132 0.62 -16.61 -7.15
C THR A 132 0.25 -17.17 -8.51
N SER A 133 -1.03 -17.22 -8.88
CA SER A 133 -1.52 -17.71 -10.17
C SER A 133 -1.74 -16.55 -11.16
N GLU A 134 -1.70 -16.88 -12.46
CA GLU A 134 -2.01 -15.91 -13.54
C GLU A 134 -3.50 -15.53 -13.55
N GLU A 135 -4.35 -16.45 -13.14
CA GLU A 135 -5.80 -16.23 -13.01
C GLU A 135 -6.16 -15.93 -11.55
N GLY A 136 -5.95 -14.67 -11.15
CA GLY A 136 -6.43 -14.18 -9.87
C GLY A 136 -7.96 -14.20 -9.79
N ASN A 137 -8.51 -14.34 -8.58
CA ASN A 137 -9.97 -14.30 -8.40
C ASN A 137 -10.49 -12.86 -8.61
N MET A 138 -11.08 -12.61 -9.78
CA MET A 138 -11.62 -11.30 -10.19
C MET A 138 -12.65 -10.78 -9.15
N LYS A 139 -13.53 -11.64 -8.63
CA LYS A 139 -14.57 -11.24 -7.65
C LYS A 139 -13.94 -10.72 -6.36
N LEU A 140 -12.95 -11.42 -5.81
CA LEU A 140 -12.24 -10.99 -4.62
C LEU A 140 -11.42 -9.71 -4.86
N SER A 141 -10.85 -9.55 -6.05
CA SER A 141 -10.15 -8.31 -6.43
C SER A 141 -11.09 -7.10 -6.45
N VAL A 142 -12.29 -7.25 -7.02
CA VAL A 142 -13.31 -6.20 -7.04
C VAL A 142 -13.77 -5.87 -5.61
N ILE A 143 -13.99 -6.87 -4.75
CA ILE A 143 -14.38 -6.64 -3.34
C ILE A 143 -13.29 -5.84 -2.61
N ARG A 144 -12.01 -6.22 -2.76
CA ARG A 144 -10.91 -5.48 -2.13
C ARG A 144 -10.81 -4.03 -2.60
N LEU A 145 -11.01 -3.80 -3.90
CA LEU A 145 -11.00 -2.45 -4.46
C LEU A 145 -12.19 -1.62 -3.97
N SER A 146 -13.39 -2.19 -3.93
CA SER A 146 -14.57 -1.47 -3.45
C SER A 146 -14.45 -1.07 -1.97
N LEU A 147 -13.81 -1.89 -1.13
CA LEU A 147 -13.55 -1.57 0.28
C LEU A 147 -12.52 -0.44 0.51
N ILE A 148 -11.81 0.00 -0.54
CA ILE A 148 -10.93 1.19 -0.47
C ILE A 148 -11.73 2.47 -0.71
N HIS A 149 -12.82 2.39 -1.46
CA HIS A 149 -13.59 3.55 -1.90
C HIS A 149 -14.77 3.88 -0.99
N ILE A 150 -14.94 3.16 0.12
CA ILE A 150 -15.90 3.45 1.19
C ILE A 150 -15.27 4.43 2.20
#